data_1a8bc3d0e19ecd27fe4101858ade3610
#
_entry.id   1a8bc3d0e19ecd27fe4101858ade3610
#
_cell.length_a   1.000
_cell.length_b   1.000
_cell.length_c   1.000
_cell.angle_alpha   90.00
_cell.angle_beta   90.00
_cell.angle_gamma   90.00
#
_symmetry.space_group_name_H-M   'P 1'
#
loop_
_entity.id
_entity.type
_entity.pdbx_description
1 polymer ?
#
loop_
_entity_poly.entity_id
_entity_poly.type
_entity_poly.pdbx_seq_one_letter_code
_entity_poly.pdbx_strand_id
1 'polypeptide(L)'
;MKKTTLLFIILLFPLYIAAQRVSLGSCVTADGGQYKGEMVGGKPNGKGYTVYTNGDTYEGEYVRGKRQGYGVYSFSDGEKYEGQWFQNHQHGRGTYYFQTNNKYVGLWYCDEQQGTGTMYYYNGDKYEGSWFKDKRHGKGKYTFASGAYYNGNWENDKKSGRGFFDWGNGTTYDGMWLDNQRSGRGTFRYADGDVYVGEWKEDIQNGRGIYKFQNGDYYEGEYVQGERTGQGIFKYANGDKYVGHFQDGEKSGYGTFYWANGDTYVGYWQADSQHGKGKLTKKAGDVFDGNFLNGKIDGEVIIHFANGDRFKGIYKNGLRNGAAIEEDKDGNRFEGSYANGVRDGRYVEKDRNGQIVSRGRYESGRKIKE
;
A
#
# COMPACT_ATOMS: atom_id res chain seq x y z
N MET A 1 43.42 -24.61 -77.96
CA MET A 1 43.13 -24.37 -76.55
C MET A 1 42.91 -25.69 -75.82
N LYS A 2 43.97 -26.13 -75.07
CA LYS A 2 43.96 -27.39 -74.32
C LYS A 2 43.25 -27.14 -72.93
N LYS A 3 42.19 -27.86 -72.67
CA LYS A 3 41.47 -27.85 -71.34
C LYS A 3 42.25 -28.87 -70.46
N THR A 4 42.89 -28.38 -69.43
CA THR A 4 43.49 -29.17 -68.36
C THR A 4 42.40 -29.44 -67.28
N THR A 5 42.03 -30.72 -67.18
CA THR A 5 41.08 -31.16 -66.11
C THR A 5 41.88 -31.49 -64.85
N LEU A 6 41.75 -30.74 -63.80
CA LEU A 6 42.37 -30.98 -62.50
C LEU A 6 41.51 -32.00 -61.73
N LEU A 7 42.05 -33.21 -61.54
CA LEU A 7 41.41 -34.28 -60.78
C LEU A 7 41.73 -34.09 -59.29
N PHE A 8 40.70 -33.68 -58.44
CA PHE A 8 40.82 -33.66 -56.99
C PHE A 8 40.62 -35.07 -56.45
N ILE A 9 41.68 -35.70 -56.01
CA ILE A 9 41.60 -36.96 -55.25
C ILE A 9 41.31 -36.61 -53.80
N ILE A 10 40.06 -36.81 -53.34
CA ILE A 10 39.69 -36.73 -51.94
C ILE A 10 40.11 -38.02 -51.24
N LEU A 11 41.22 -37.97 -50.52
CA LEU A 11 41.66 -39.04 -49.62
C LEU A 11 40.67 -39.10 -48.42
N LEU A 12 39.70 -39.99 -48.48
CA LEU A 12 38.87 -40.37 -47.32
C LEU A 12 39.77 -41.22 -46.38
N PHE A 13 40.30 -40.55 -45.36
CA PHE A 13 40.84 -41.28 -44.19
C PHE A 13 39.65 -41.84 -43.41
N PRO A 14 39.52 -43.16 -43.17
CA PRO A 14 38.56 -43.72 -42.27
C PRO A 14 38.94 -43.26 -40.86
N LEU A 15 38.13 -42.40 -40.28
CA LEU A 15 38.17 -42.14 -38.86
C LEU A 15 37.75 -43.42 -38.12
N TYR A 16 38.73 -44.27 -37.78
CA TYR A 16 38.55 -45.35 -36.82
C TYR A 16 38.26 -44.70 -35.44
N ILE A 17 37.00 -44.44 -35.09
CA ILE A 17 36.61 -44.25 -33.73
C ILE A 17 36.69 -45.63 -33.06
N ALA A 18 37.85 -45.94 -32.48
CA ALA A 18 37.97 -47.12 -31.62
C ALA A 18 36.98 -46.92 -30.47
N ALA A 19 35.85 -47.64 -30.47
CA ALA A 19 34.92 -47.70 -29.37
C ALA A 19 35.71 -48.14 -28.12
N GLN A 20 35.96 -47.21 -27.21
CA GLN A 20 36.62 -47.51 -25.94
C GLN A 20 35.78 -48.54 -25.19
N ARG A 21 36.39 -49.70 -24.87
CA ARG A 21 35.71 -50.79 -24.17
C ARG A 21 35.32 -50.30 -22.77
N VAL A 22 34.04 -50.31 -22.50
CA VAL A 22 33.49 -50.16 -21.15
C VAL A 22 33.78 -51.43 -20.38
N SER A 23 34.33 -51.32 -19.19
CA SER A 23 34.53 -52.45 -18.24
C SER A 23 33.92 -52.11 -16.89
N LEU A 24 33.49 -53.13 -16.16
CA LEU A 24 33.13 -52.95 -14.74
C LEU A 24 34.41 -52.98 -13.89
N GLY A 25 34.50 -52.07 -12.91
CA GLY A 25 35.64 -51.99 -12.05
C GLY A 25 35.41 -51.10 -10.81
N SER A 26 36.49 -50.89 -10.06
CA SER A 26 36.50 -50.01 -8.89
C SER A 26 37.78 -49.18 -8.86
N CYS A 27 37.65 -47.98 -8.33
CA CYS A 27 38.80 -47.07 -8.12
C CYS A 27 38.47 -46.05 -7.01
N VAL A 28 39.48 -45.30 -6.61
CA VAL A 28 39.28 -44.08 -5.80
C VAL A 28 39.06 -42.91 -6.75
N THR A 29 37.98 -42.17 -6.56
CA THR A 29 37.70 -40.95 -7.34
C THR A 29 38.65 -39.80 -6.95
N ALA A 30 38.73 -38.74 -7.75
CA ALA A 30 39.59 -37.59 -7.47
C ALA A 30 39.21 -36.84 -6.18
N ASP A 31 37.95 -36.96 -5.75
CA ASP A 31 37.40 -36.40 -4.50
C ASP A 31 37.36 -37.40 -3.33
N GLY A 32 38.13 -38.53 -3.47
CA GLY A 32 38.41 -39.49 -2.40
C GLY A 32 37.33 -40.57 -2.19
N GLY A 33 36.30 -40.63 -3.04
CA GLY A 33 35.25 -41.63 -2.92
C GLY A 33 35.66 -43.01 -3.44
N GLN A 34 35.14 -44.07 -2.82
CA GLN A 34 35.27 -45.45 -3.25
C GLN A 34 34.24 -45.73 -4.37
N TYR A 35 34.66 -45.72 -5.59
CA TYR A 35 33.81 -45.94 -6.78
C TYR A 35 33.73 -47.42 -7.17
N LYS A 36 32.54 -47.83 -7.60
CA LYS A 36 32.29 -49.13 -8.24
C LYS A 36 31.27 -48.91 -9.38
N GLY A 37 31.62 -49.34 -10.59
CA GLY A 37 30.76 -49.18 -11.76
C GLY A 37 31.45 -49.29 -13.09
N GLU A 38 30.88 -48.66 -14.12
CA GLU A 38 31.38 -48.64 -15.47
C GLU A 38 32.60 -47.72 -15.59
N MET A 39 33.63 -48.22 -16.29
CA MET A 39 34.92 -47.53 -16.43
C MET A 39 35.38 -47.54 -17.89
N VAL A 40 36.08 -46.45 -18.27
CA VAL A 40 36.78 -46.33 -19.53
C VAL A 40 38.17 -45.78 -19.27
N GLY A 41 39.20 -46.50 -19.69
CA GLY A 41 40.60 -46.08 -19.50
C GLY A 41 40.99 -45.87 -18.03
N GLY A 42 40.47 -46.72 -17.14
CA GLY A 42 40.76 -46.66 -15.71
C GLY A 42 40.03 -45.56 -14.93
N LYS A 43 39.07 -44.86 -15.54
CA LYS A 43 38.28 -43.77 -14.91
C LYS A 43 36.80 -44.09 -14.93
N PRO A 44 36.03 -43.67 -13.92
CA PRO A 44 34.56 -43.71 -13.94
C PRO A 44 33.99 -43.13 -15.23
N ASN A 45 33.14 -43.92 -15.96
CA ASN A 45 32.54 -43.47 -17.20
C ASN A 45 31.34 -44.37 -17.52
N GLY A 46 30.12 -43.83 -17.41
CA GLY A 46 28.88 -44.56 -17.41
C GLY A 46 28.24 -44.63 -16.04
N LYS A 47 27.45 -45.64 -15.70
CA LYS A 47 26.76 -45.77 -14.44
C LYS A 47 27.67 -46.33 -13.33
N GLY A 48 27.56 -45.75 -12.13
CA GLY A 48 28.31 -46.20 -10.99
C GLY A 48 27.81 -45.69 -9.65
N TYR A 49 28.39 -46.24 -8.60
CA TYR A 49 28.11 -45.95 -7.21
C TYR A 49 29.38 -45.56 -6.48
N THR A 50 29.33 -44.50 -5.69
CA THR A 50 30.47 -44.03 -4.89
C THR A 50 30.08 -43.88 -3.45
N VAL A 51 30.93 -44.31 -2.52
CA VAL A 51 30.83 -44.05 -1.09
C VAL A 51 32.02 -43.16 -0.70
N TYR A 52 31.71 -42.05 -0.08
CA TYR A 52 32.69 -41.08 0.43
C TYR A 52 33.08 -41.38 1.89
N THR A 53 34.23 -40.89 2.32
CA THR A 53 34.74 -41.13 3.68
C THR A 53 33.90 -40.47 4.79
N ASN A 54 33.14 -39.43 4.45
CA ASN A 54 32.20 -38.76 5.35
C ASN A 54 30.85 -39.46 5.47
N GLY A 55 30.65 -40.59 4.79
CA GLY A 55 29.40 -41.34 4.74
C GLY A 55 28.43 -40.92 3.66
N ASP A 56 28.69 -39.91 2.87
CA ASP A 56 27.90 -39.54 1.70
C ASP A 56 27.95 -40.64 0.65
N THR A 57 26.93 -40.69 -0.20
CA THR A 57 26.91 -41.61 -1.35
C THR A 57 26.45 -40.91 -2.61
N TYR A 58 26.93 -41.41 -3.74
CA TYR A 58 26.42 -40.99 -5.06
C TYR A 58 26.13 -42.23 -5.92
N GLU A 59 24.97 -42.23 -6.52
CA GLU A 59 24.58 -43.22 -7.53
C GLU A 59 24.13 -42.49 -8.79
N GLY A 60 24.81 -42.70 -9.91
CA GLY A 60 24.48 -41.95 -11.11
C GLY A 60 25.51 -42.12 -12.23
N GLU A 61 25.44 -41.21 -13.18
CA GLU A 61 26.25 -41.20 -14.38
C GLU A 61 27.58 -40.47 -14.16
N TYR A 62 28.60 -40.96 -14.82
CA TYR A 62 29.97 -40.40 -14.83
C TYR A 62 30.48 -40.22 -16.27
N VAL A 63 31.22 -39.16 -16.47
CA VAL A 63 32.02 -38.94 -17.71
C VAL A 63 33.43 -38.53 -17.32
N ARG A 64 34.41 -39.33 -17.76
CA ARG A 64 35.85 -39.07 -17.51
C ARG A 64 36.19 -38.83 -16.03
N GLY A 65 35.55 -39.58 -15.13
CA GLY A 65 35.79 -39.50 -13.68
C GLY A 65 35.02 -38.42 -12.94
N LYS A 66 34.13 -37.69 -13.61
CA LYS A 66 33.29 -36.66 -12.98
C LYS A 66 31.80 -37.04 -13.03
N ARG A 67 31.03 -36.71 -11.97
CA ARG A 67 29.57 -36.85 -11.97
C ARG A 67 29.01 -36.00 -13.11
N GLN A 68 28.18 -36.62 -13.95
CA GLN A 68 27.62 -36.02 -15.17
C GLN A 68 26.31 -36.72 -15.50
N GLY A 69 25.36 -36.04 -16.16
CA GLY A 69 24.07 -36.66 -16.47
C GLY A 69 23.16 -36.73 -15.26
N TYR A 70 22.42 -37.82 -15.09
CA TYR A 70 21.50 -37.96 -13.96
C TYR A 70 22.11 -38.78 -12.82
N GLY A 71 21.85 -38.35 -11.56
CA GLY A 71 22.31 -39.08 -10.39
C GLY A 71 21.69 -38.59 -9.09
N VAL A 72 21.80 -39.44 -8.07
CA VAL A 72 21.34 -39.20 -6.71
C VAL A 72 22.53 -39.08 -5.79
N TYR A 73 22.63 -37.97 -5.07
CA TYR A 73 23.60 -37.77 -3.98
C TYR A 73 22.84 -37.77 -2.67
N SER A 74 23.23 -38.68 -1.78
CA SER A 74 22.67 -38.75 -0.42
C SER A 74 23.76 -38.32 0.56
N PHE A 75 23.48 -37.27 1.29
CA PHE A 75 24.35 -36.74 2.33
C PHE A 75 24.18 -37.57 3.61
N SER A 76 25.24 -37.69 4.38
CA SER A 76 25.27 -38.46 5.62
C SER A 76 24.37 -37.89 6.71
N ASP A 77 24.02 -36.61 6.63
CA ASP A 77 23.08 -35.91 7.52
C ASP A 77 21.60 -36.12 7.17
N GLY A 78 21.30 -36.88 6.09
CA GLY A 78 19.96 -37.21 5.63
C GLY A 78 19.41 -36.31 4.53
N GLU A 79 20.14 -35.28 4.12
CA GLU A 79 19.77 -34.49 2.93
C GLU A 79 19.97 -35.33 1.65
N LYS A 80 19.30 -34.94 0.56
CA LYS A 80 19.42 -35.67 -0.71
C LYS A 80 19.22 -34.71 -1.88
N TYR A 81 20.08 -34.83 -2.90
CA TYR A 81 19.86 -34.26 -4.22
C TYR A 81 19.62 -35.34 -5.24
N GLU A 82 18.63 -35.17 -6.06
CA GLU A 82 18.26 -36.07 -7.16
C GLU A 82 18.01 -35.24 -8.42
N GLY A 83 18.88 -35.37 -9.41
CA GLY A 83 18.81 -34.51 -10.58
C GLY A 83 20.01 -34.63 -11.53
N GLN A 84 20.12 -33.60 -12.37
CA GLN A 84 21.17 -33.49 -13.35
C GLN A 84 22.47 -32.98 -12.71
N TRP A 85 23.59 -33.49 -13.21
CA TRP A 85 24.95 -33.16 -12.80
C TRP A 85 25.77 -32.70 -14.00
N PHE A 86 26.62 -31.73 -13.79
CA PHE A 86 27.62 -31.30 -14.78
C PHE A 86 28.95 -31.04 -14.09
N GLN A 87 29.98 -31.82 -14.48
CA GLN A 87 31.34 -31.70 -13.97
C GLN A 87 31.45 -31.67 -12.43
N ASN A 88 30.75 -32.57 -11.75
CA ASN A 88 30.64 -32.72 -10.29
C ASN A 88 29.71 -31.74 -9.58
N HIS A 89 29.05 -30.81 -10.29
CA HIS A 89 28.13 -29.81 -9.72
C HIS A 89 26.68 -30.19 -10.01
N GLN A 90 25.78 -29.90 -9.08
CA GLN A 90 24.35 -29.92 -9.31
C GLN A 90 24.04 -28.93 -10.44
N HIS A 91 23.31 -29.39 -11.46
CA HIS A 91 23.06 -28.59 -12.65
C HIS A 91 21.73 -28.97 -13.30
N GLY A 92 21.18 -28.10 -14.16
CA GLY A 92 19.96 -28.43 -14.88
C GLY A 92 18.75 -28.65 -13.93
N ARG A 93 17.92 -29.64 -14.21
CA ARG A 93 16.76 -29.96 -13.37
C ARG A 93 17.12 -30.92 -12.24
N GLY A 94 16.66 -30.58 -11.01
CA GLY A 94 16.87 -31.44 -9.84
C GLY A 94 15.91 -31.15 -8.72
N THR A 95 15.84 -32.11 -7.79
CA THR A 95 15.09 -32.03 -6.55
C THR A 95 16.08 -32.12 -5.38
N TYR A 96 15.99 -31.20 -4.44
CA TYR A 96 16.73 -31.25 -3.19
C TYR A 96 15.78 -31.45 -2.02
N TYR A 97 16.08 -32.40 -1.17
CA TYR A 97 15.39 -32.70 0.07
C TYR A 97 16.27 -32.24 1.22
N PHE A 98 15.80 -31.25 1.96
CA PHE A 98 16.52 -30.69 3.09
C PHE A 98 16.25 -31.47 4.38
N GLN A 99 17.18 -31.48 5.29
CA GLN A 99 17.02 -32.08 6.63
C GLN A 99 15.81 -31.51 7.38
N THR A 100 15.47 -30.24 7.12
CA THR A 100 14.28 -29.54 7.69
C THR A 100 12.94 -30.00 7.12
N ASN A 101 12.90 -31.08 6.31
CA ASN A 101 11.76 -31.53 5.54
C ASN A 101 11.24 -30.53 4.49
N ASN A 102 11.99 -29.51 4.16
CA ASN A 102 11.74 -28.68 2.99
C ASN A 102 12.13 -29.46 1.73
N LYS A 103 11.53 -29.08 0.59
CA LYS A 103 11.86 -29.69 -0.70
C LYS A 103 11.91 -28.61 -1.78
N TYR A 104 13.02 -28.52 -2.49
CA TYR A 104 13.13 -27.69 -3.69
C TYR A 104 13.06 -28.56 -4.95
N VAL A 105 12.27 -28.14 -5.93
CA VAL A 105 12.18 -28.75 -7.25
C VAL A 105 12.37 -27.67 -8.30
N GLY A 106 13.47 -27.68 -9.03
CA GLY A 106 13.74 -26.58 -9.95
C GLY A 106 15.03 -26.72 -10.73
N LEU A 107 15.46 -25.58 -11.25
CA LEU A 107 16.70 -25.46 -11.99
C LEU A 107 17.87 -25.15 -11.06
N TRP A 108 19.02 -25.71 -11.40
CA TRP A 108 20.29 -25.59 -10.69
C TRP A 108 21.38 -25.13 -11.64
N TYR A 109 22.30 -24.34 -11.16
CA TYR A 109 23.50 -23.94 -11.88
C TYR A 109 24.68 -23.89 -10.93
N CYS A 110 25.65 -24.84 -11.12
CA CYS A 110 26.84 -24.94 -10.28
C CYS A 110 26.55 -24.92 -8.78
N ASP A 111 25.67 -25.85 -8.33
CA ASP A 111 25.25 -26.08 -6.94
C ASP A 111 24.33 -24.99 -6.35
N GLU A 112 23.96 -23.96 -7.12
CA GLU A 112 23.03 -22.89 -6.69
C GLU A 112 21.65 -23.07 -7.34
N GLN A 113 20.58 -22.81 -6.60
CA GLN A 113 19.23 -22.69 -7.16
C GLN A 113 19.17 -21.47 -8.08
N GLN A 114 18.81 -21.70 -9.34
CA GLN A 114 18.81 -20.64 -10.34
C GLN A 114 17.72 -20.88 -11.41
N GLY A 115 17.15 -19.81 -11.95
CA GLY A 115 16.05 -19.90 -12.92
C GLY A 115 14.71 -20.17 -12.24
N THR A 116 13.90 -21.10 -12.76
CA THR A 116 12.57 -21.39 -12.20
C THR A 116 12.59 -22.60 -11.27
N GLY A 117 11.88 -22.49 -10.15
CA GLY A 117 11.75 -23.58 -9.20
C GLY A 117 10.61 -23.39 -8.19
N THR A 118 10.30 -24.49 -7.51
CA THR A 118 9.30 -24.54 -6.45
C THR A 118 9.95 -24.99 -5.15
N MET A 119 9.80 -24.19 -4.09
CA MET A 119 10.12 -24.57 -2.72
C MET A 119 8.85 -24.98 -1.99
N TYR A 120 8.84 -26.17 -1.44
CA TYR A 120 7.83 -26.65 -0.49
C TYR A 120 8.42 -26.58 0.90
N TYR A 121 7.80 -25.83 1.78
CA TYR A 121 8.23 -25.67 3.15
C TYR A 121 7.52 -26.69 4.07
N TYR A 122 8.19 -27.12 5.13
CA TYR A 122 7.67 -28.11 6.08
C TYR A 122 6.36 -27.66 6.77
N ASN A 123 6.18 -26.31 6.89
CA ASN A 123 4.98 -25.71 7.49
C ASN A 123 3.78 -25.65 6.55
N GLY A 124 3.89 -26.19 5.33
CA GLY A 124 2.85 -26.19 4.30
C GLY A 124 2.86 -24.97 3.38
N ASP A 125 3.74 -24.01 3.59
CA ASP A 125 3.93 -22.90 2.65
C ASP A 125 4.55 -23.40 1.35
N LYS A 126 4.37 -22.63 0.28
CA LYS A 126 4.95 -22.92 -1.04
C LYS A 126 5.39 -21.64 -1.72
N TYR A 127 6.57 -21.68 -2.35
CA TYR A 127 7.01 -20.63 -3.27
C TYR A 127 7.19 -21.23 -4.67
N GLU A 128 6.62 -20.60 -5.67
CA GLU A 128 6.75 -20.94 -7.10
C GLU A 128 7.23 -19.70 -7.84
N GLY A 129 8.43 -19.72 -8.41
CA GLY A 129 8.97 -18.55 -9.06
C GLY A 129 10.40 -18.64 -9.51
N SER A 130 10.97 -17.48 -9.74
CA SER A 130 12.35 -17.34 -10.17
C SER A 130 13.30 -17.31 -8.97
N TRP A 131 14.49 -17.87 -9.19
CA TRP A 131 15.57 -18.00 -8.23
C TRP A 131 16.87 -17.47 -8.82
N PHE A 132 17.67 -16.86 -8.00
CA PHE A 132 19.03 -16.42 -8.36
C PHE A 132 19.94 -16.56 -7.13
N LYS A 133 20.97 -17.41 -7.26
CA LYS A 133 21.94 -17.70 -6.19
C LYS A 133 21.24 -18.06 -4.86
N ASP A 134 20.44 -19.11 -4.89
CA ASP A 134 19.67 -19.65 -3.76
C ASP A 134 18.63 -18.71 -3.15
N LYS A 135 18.38 -17.55 -3.77
CA LYS A 135 17.42 -16.56 -3.28
C LYS A 135 16.23 -16.43 -4.24
N ARG A 136 15.04 -16.22 -3.69
CA ARG A 136 13.88 -15.83 -4.49
C ARG A 136 14.18 -14.49 -5.16
N HIS A 137 14.02 -14.44 -6.47
CA HIS A 137 14.36 -13.28 -7.29
C HIS A 137 13.44 -13.22 -8.51
N GLY A 138 13.18 -12.02 -9.05
CA GLY A 138 12.29 -11.87 -10.21
C GLY A 138 10.82 -12.12 -9.85
N LYS A 139 10.07 -12.79 -10.71
CA LYS A 139 8.62 -13.05 -10.49
C LYS A 139 8.41 -14.35 -9.72
N GLY A 140 7.47 -14.33 -8.75
CA GLY A 140 7.11 -15.53 -8.02
C GLY A 140 5.86 -15.37 -7.17
N LYS A 141 5.23 -16.51 -6.88
CA LYS A 141 4.07 -16.62 -6.00
C LYS A 141 4.46 -17.35 -4.73
N TYR A 142 4.28 -16.73 -3.59
CA TYR A 142 4.36 -17.36 -2.27
C TYR A 142 2.96 -17.60 -1.76
N THR A 143 2.64 -18.84 -1.47
CA THR A 143 1.35 -19.26 -0.91
C THR A 143 1.58 -19.76 0.50
N PHE A 144 0.92 -19.15 1.46
CA PHE A 144 0.95 -19.57 2.87
C PHE A 144 0.04 -20.80 3.08
N ALA A 145 0.32 -21.58 4.08
CA ALA A 145 -0.53 -22.72 4.46
C ALA A 145 -1.97 -22.30 4.82
N SER A 146 -2.16 -21.06 5.26
CA SER A 146 -3.48 -20.47 5.51
C SER A 146 -4.32 -20.21 4.25
N GLY A 147 -3.72 -20.30 3.06
CA GLY A 147 -4.34 -19.93 1.78
C GLY A 147 -4.07 -18.49 1.34
N ALA A 148 -3.59 -17.64 2.22
CA ALA A 148 -3.09 -16.30 1.84
C ALA A 148 -1.97 -16.43 0.80
N TYR A 149 -1.78 -15.41 -0.04
CA TYR A 149 -0.67 -15.46 -1.00
C TYR A 149 -0.16 -14.07 -1.39
N TYR A 150 1.11 -14.04 -1.75
CA TYR A 150 1.74 -12.94 -2.47
C TYR A 150 2.10 -13.39 -3.88
N ASN A 151 1.78 -12.60 -4.88
CA ASN A 151 2.15 -12.82 -6.28
C ASN A 151 2.75 -11.53 -6.85
N GLY A 152 4.04 -11.52 -7.07
CA GLY A 152 4.74 -10.29 -7.47
C GLY A 152 6.22 -10.47 -7.69
N ASN A 153 6.93 -9.35 -7.64
CA ASN A 153 8.38 -9.33 -7.79
C ASN A 153 9.10 -9.57 -6.46
N TRP A 154 10.24 -10.22 -6.57
CA TRP A 154 11.13 -10.57 -5.47
C TRP A 154 12.54 -10.09 -5.78
N GLU A 155 13.26 -9.66 -4.79
CA GLU A 155 14.65 -9.29 -4.84
C GLU A 155 15.37 -9.75 -3.57
N ASN A 156 16.32 -10.69 -3.70
CA ASN A 156 17.08 -11.24 -2.58
C ASN A 156 16.19 -11.67 -1.40
N ASP A 157 15.19 -12.54 -1.67
CA ASP A 157 14.21 -13.07 -0.72
C ASP A 157 13.19 -12.08 -0.16
N LYS A 158 13.21 -10.83 -0.61
CA LYS A 158 12.28 -9.80 -0.18
C LYS A 158 11.28 -9.45 -1.29
N LYS A 159 10.04 -9.16 -0.90
CA LYS A 159 9.05 -8.57 -1.82
C LYS A 159 9.56 -7.21 -2.28
N SER A 160 9.62 -6.97 -3.60
CA SER A 160 10.14 -5.74 -4.20
C SER A 160 9.38 -5.44 -5.49
N GLY A 161 9.28 -4.15 -5.89
CA GLY A 161 8.55 -3.76 -7.08
C GLY A 161 7.06 -4.05 -7.01
N ARG A 162 6.40 -4.30 -8.13
CA ARG A 162 4.95 -4.53 -8.16
C ARG A 162 4.57 -5.93 -7.67
N GLY A 163 3.54 -5.99 -6.81
CA GLY A 163 2.99 -7.24 -6.32
C GLY A 163 1.59 -7.12 -5.75
N PHE A 164 0.90 -8.24 -5.78
CA PHE A 164 -0.43 -8.42 -5.22
C PHE A 164 -0.35 -9.33 -4.00
N PHE A 165 -0.93 -8.91 -2.89
CA PHE A 165 -1.10 -9.73 -1.68
C PHE A 165 -2.58 -9.92 -1.39
N ASP A 166 -2.97 -11.17 -1.17
CA ASP A 166 -4.29 -11.56 -0.68
C ASP A 166 -4.12 -12.24 0.69
N TRP A 167 -4.75 -11.67 1.71
CA TRP A 167 -4.69 -12.22 3.08
C TRP A 167 -5.66 -13.39 3.29
N GLY A 168 -6.52 -13.71 2.30
CA GLY A 168 -7.49 -14.82 2.39
C GLY A 168 -8.72 -14.50 3.24
N ASN A 169 -8.82 -13.30 3.79
CA ASN A 169 -9.93 -12.84 4.63
C ASN A 169 -10.76 -11.71 3.97
N GLY A 170 -10.60 -11.49 2.67
CA GLY A 170 -11.21 -10.39 1.92
C GLY A 170 -10.34 -9.13 1.84
N THR A 171 -9.25 -9.06 2.62
CA THR A 171 -8.27 -7.98 2.53
C THR A 171 -7.29 -8.24 1.39
N THR A 172 -7.02 -7.21 0.57
CA THR A 172 -6.05 -7.32 -0.54
C THR A 172 -5.23 -6.04 -0.69
N TYR A 173 -4.02 -6.20 -1.23
CA TYR A 173 -3.18 -5.07 -1.66
C TYR A 173 -2.62 -5.33 -3.06
N ASP A 174 -2.80 -4.38 -3.98
CA ASP A 174 -2.16 -4.34 -5.30
C ASP A 174 -1.35 -3.07 -5.42
N GLY A 175 -0.04 -3.17 -5.40
CA GLY A 175 0.82 -1.99 -5.39
C GLY A 175 2.30 -2.29 -5.39
N MET A 176 3.06 -1.26 -5.06
CA MET A 176 4.52 -1.31 -5.00
C MET A 176 4.99 -1.78 -3.62
N TRP A 177 6.07 -2.53 -3.63
CA TRP A 177 6.74 -3.11 -2.46
C TRP A 177 8.21 -2.72 -2.47
N LEU A 178 8.77 -2.52 -1.30
CA LEU A 178 10.20 -2.33 -1.07
C LEU A 178 10.58 -3.03 0.23
N ASP A 179 11.56 -3.93 0.18
CA ASP A 179 12.07 -4.67 1.34
C ASP A 179 10.96 -5.30 2.21
N ASN A 180 9.97 -5.98 1.58
CA ASN A 180 8.80 -6.61 2.20
C ASN A 180 7.70 -5.64 2.67
N GLN A 181 7.88 -4.33 2.59
CA GLN A 181 6.93 -3.31 3.02
C GLN A 181 6.20 -2.70 1.82
N ARG A 182 4.93 -2.29 2.00
CA ARG A 182 4.20 -1.50 1.01
C ARG A 182 4.88 -0.14 0.87
N SER A 183 5.14 0.27 -0.38
CA SER A 183 5.86 1.50 -0.71
C SER A 183 5.34 2.05 -2.03
N GLY A 184 5.47 3.37 -2.27
CA GLY A 184 4.96 3.98 -3.49
C GLY A 184 3.45 3.85 -3.65
N ARG A 185 2.95 3.76 -4.88
CA ARG A 185 1.50 3.72 -5.14
C ARG A 185 0.93 2.31 -5.01
N GLY A 186 -0.26 2.23 -4.39
CA GLY A 186 -1.00 0.97 -4.28
C GLY A 186 -2.45 1.16 -3.91
N THR A 187 -3.23 0.10 -4.10
CA THR A 187 -4.63 -0.02 -3.70
C THR A 187 -4.75 -1.05 -2.60
N PHE A 188 -5.23 -0.64 -1.44
CA PHE A 188 -5.57 -1.52 -0.33
C PHE A 188 -7.09 -1.62 -0.23
N ARG A 189 -7.61 -2.83 -0.22
CA ARG A 189 -9.02 -3.14 0.01
C ARG A 189 -9.12 -3.84 1.35
N TYR A 190 -9.88 -3.26 2.24
CA TYR A 190 -10.16 -3.80 3.57
C TYR A 190 -11.27 -4.84 3.49
N ALA A 191 -11.29 -5.77 4.44
CA ALA A 191 -12.30 -6.83 4.51
C ALA A 191 -13.72 -6.30 4.74
N ASP A 192 -13.86 -5.13 5.36
CA ASP A 192 -15.11 -4.43 5.61
C ASP A 192 -15.67 -3.68 4.39
N GLY A 193 -14.91 -3.62 3.30
CA GLY A 193 -15.31 -2.96 2.05
C GLY A 193 -14.69 -1.58 1.83
N ASP A 194 -13.98 -1.04 2.80
CA ASP A 194 -13.21 0.19 2.63
C ASP A 194 -12.12 0.02 1.55
N VAL A 195 -11.78 1.11 0.87
CA VAL A 195 -10.72 1.10 -0.15
C VAL A 195 -9.84 2.33 -0.02
N TYR A 196 -8.55 2.11 0.14
CA TYR A 196 -7.55 3.16 0.00
C TYR A 196 -6.78 3.01 -1.31
N VAL A 197 -6.66 4.11 -2.06
CA VAL A 197 -5.85 4.20 -3.28
C VAL A 197 -4.90 5.38 -3.13
N GLY A 198 -3.62 5.13 -2.95
CA GLY A 198 -2.70 6.23 -2.68
C GLY A 198 -1.26 5.81 -2.51
N GLU A 199 -0.48 6.69 -1.91
CA GLU A 199 0.94 6.52 -1.65
C GLU A 199 1.16 5.87 -0.28
N TRP A 200 2.20 5.04 -0.23
CA TRP A 200 2.62 4.25 0.93
C TRP A 200 4.10 4.47 1.22
N LYS A 201 4.45 4.51 2.46
CA LYS A 201 5.83 4.49 2.95
C LYS A 201 5.92 3.60 4.18
N GLU A 202 6.77 2.56 4.11
CA GLU A 202 7.01 1.66 5.24
C GLU A 202 5.71 1.08 5.85
N ASP A 203 4.82 0.55 4.97
CA ASP A 203 3.50 0.01 5.30
C ASP A 203 2.45 1.03 5.79
N ILE A 204 2.76 2.33 5.80
CA ILE A 204 1.90 3.40 6.29
C ILE A 204 1.43 4.28 5.12
N GLN A 205 0.19 4.74 5.13
CA GLN A 205 -0.34 5.71 4.19
C GLN A 205 0.44 7.03 4.34
N ASN A 206 1.03 7.51 3.23
CA ASN A 206 1.88 8.71 3.27
C ASN A 206 1.93 9.34 1.88
N GLY A 207 1.69 10.64 1.78
CA GLY A 207 1.55 11.35 0.51
C GLY A 207 0.09 11.51 0.09
N ARG A 208 -0.20 11.54 -1.20
CA ARG A 208 -1.57 11.72 -1.68
C ARG A 208 -2.35 10.43 -1.77
N GLY A 209 -3.62 10.46 -1.34
CA GLY A 209 -4.48 9.30 -1.36
C GLY A 209 -5.97 9.61 -1.43
N ILE A 210 -6.71 8.59 -1.83
CA ILE A 210 -8.16 8.55 -1.87
C ILE A 210 -8.60 7.42 -0.93
N TYR A 211 -9.48 7.73 0.01
CA TYR A 211 -10.13 6.75 0.86
C TYR A 211 -11.62 6.72 0.54
N LYS A 212 -12.12 5.57 0.22
CA LYS A 212 -13.55 5.30 0.00
C LYS A 212 -14.03 4.41 1.12
N PHE A 213 -14.92 4.94 1.92
CA PHE A 213 -15.53 4.22 3.03
C PHE A 213 -16.70 3.36 2.55
N GLN A 214 -16.92 2.24 3.18
CA GLN A 214 -18.04 1.35 2.87
C GLN A 214 -19.41 2.06 3.05
N ASN A 215 -19.51 2.99 3.99
CA ASN A 215 -20.72 3.76 4.23
C ASN A 215 -21.03 4.79 3.13
N GLY A 216 -20.17 4.94 2.13
CA GLY A 216 -20.30 5.90 1.02
C GLY A 216 -19.58 7.22 1.23
N ASP A 217 -18.94 7.44 2.38
CA ASP A 217 -18.05 8.58 2.56
C ASP A 217 -16.83 8.48 1.65
N TYR A 218 -16.22 9.61 1.37
CA TYR A 218 -15.07 9.71 0.49
C TYR A 218 -14.12 10.80 0.98
N TYR A 219 -12.84 10.48 1.05
CA TYR A 219 -11.80 11.47 1.29
C TYR A 219 -10.76 11.43 0.15
N GLU A 220 -10.31 12.60 -0.28
CA GLU A 220 -9.21 12.79 -1.21
C GLU A 220 -8.32 13.90 -0.68
N GLY A 221 -7.05 13.60 -0.39
CA GLY A 221 -6.14 14.58 0.19
C GLY A 221 -4.79 14.02 0.53
N GLU A 222 -4.11 14.70 1.45
CA GLU A 222 -2.77 14.36 1.91
C GLU A 222 -2.83 13.50 3.17
N TYR A 223 -1.83 12.62 3.31
CA TYR A 223 -1.62 11.74 4.46
C TYR A 223 -0.18 11.87 4.95
N VAL A 224 -0.01 11.91 6.25
CA VAL A 224 1.28 11.77 6.93
C VAL A 224 1.09 10.80 8.09
N GLN A 225 1.92 9.75 8.13
CA GLN A 225 1.87 8.70 9.17
C GLN A 225 0.48 8.09 9.37
N GLY A 226 -0.28 7.92 8.26
CA GLY A 226 -1.62 7.35 8.28
C GLY A 226 -2.75 8.34 8.57
N GLU A 227 -2.44 9.54 8.99
CA GLU A 227 -3.43 10.56 9.34
C GLU A 227 -3.65 11.55 8.18
N ARG A 228 -4.92 11.98 8.01
CA ARG A 228 -5.28 13.02 7.04
C ARG A 228 -4.65 14.34 7.46
N THR A 229 -3.97 15.01 6.54
CA THR A 229 -3.30 16.28 6.80
C THR A 229 -3.37 17.18 5.56
N GLY A 230 -2.89 18.44 5.69
CA GLY A 230 -2.82 19.34 4.54
C GLY A 230 -4.16 19.61 3.89
N GLN A 231 -4.16 19.83 2.60
CA GLN A 231 -5.39 20.11 1.85
C GLN A 231 -6.12 18.83 1.46
N GLY A 232 -7.43 18.83 1.66
CA GLY A 232 -8.25 17.68 1.31
C GLY A 232 -9.71 18.02 1.03
N ILE A 233 -10.40 17.04 0.45
CA ILE A 233 -11.84 17.06 0.18
C ILE A 233 -12.44 15.86 0.91
N PHE A 234 -13.41 16.10 1.78
CA PHE A 234 -14.24 15.06 2.37
C PHE A 234 -15.67 15.19 1.85
N LYS A 235 -16.19 14.14 1.28
CA LYS A 235 -17.60 14.04 0.86
C LYS A 235 -18.28 13.00 1.74
N TYR A 236 -19.33 13.41 2.37
CA TYR A 236 -20.14 12.56 3.24
C TYR A 236 -21.23 11.86 2.42
N ALA A 237 -21.62 10.68 2.83
CA ALA A 237 -22.67 9.89 2.18
C ALA A 237 -24.04 10.61 2.18
N ASN A 238 -24.27 11.50 3.15
CA ASN A 238 -25.48 12.32 3.25
C ASN A 238 -25.52 13.50 2.25
N GLY A 239 -24.46 13.68 1.44
CA GLY A 239 -24.32 14.76 0.46
C GLY A 239 -23.59 16.01 0.96
N ASP A 240 -23.20 16.08 2.23
CA ASP A 240 -22.34 17.14 2.74
C ASP A 240 -20.96 17.06 2.11
N LYS A 241 -20.24 18.19 2.09
CA LYS A 241 -18.87 18.24 1.58
C LYS A 241 -18.04 19.25 2.37
N TYR A 242 -16.83 18.86 2.72
CA TYR A 242 -15.79 19.76 3.22
C TYR A 242 -14.64 19.88 2.22
N VAL A 243 -14.14 21.08 2.03
CA VAL A 243 -12.93 21.37 1.24
C VAL A 243 -12.06 22.30 2.08
N GLY A 244 -10.92 21.85 2.50
CA GLY A 244 -10.05 22.66 3.36
C GLY A 244 -8.89 21.90 3.94
N HIS A 245 -8.32 22.48 4.98
CA HIS A 245 -7.15 21.96 5.67
C HIS A 245 -7.56 20.91 6.72
N PHE A 246 -6.74 19.86 6.83
CA PHE A 246 -6.82 18.81 7.84
C PHE A 246 -5.53 18.82 8.67
N GLN A 247 -5.65 18.45 9.91
CA GLN A 247 -4.54 18.20 10.83
C GLN A 247 -4.92 17.05 11.76
N ASP A 248 -4.05 16.05 11.89
CA ASP A 248 -4.25 14.89 12.77
C ASP A 248 -5.63 14.21 12.55
N GLY A 249 -6.04 14.10 11.27
CA GLY A 249 -7.30 13.50 10.87
C GLY A 249 -8.55 14.40 10.98
N GLU A 250 -8.47 15.59 11.58
CA GLU A 250 -9.58 16.49 11.84
C GLU A 250 -9.57 17.73 10.93
N LYS A 251 -10.76 18.34 10.68
CA LYS A 251 -10.85 19.63 9.99
C LYS A 251 -10.16 20.71 10.84
N SER A 252 -9.23 21.44 10.22
CA SER A 252 -8.43 22.47 10.89
C SER A 252 -8.12 23.61 9.91
N GLY A 253 -7.67 24.78 10.43
CA GLY A 253 -7.31 25.90 9.60
C GLY A 253 -8.48 26.43 8.76
N TYR A 254 -8.20 26.87 7.54
CA TYR A 254 -9.21 27.49 6.68
C TYR A 254 -9.86 26.47 5.76
N GLY A 255 -11.22 26.49 5.67
CA GLY A 255 -11.96 25.57 4.82
C GLY A 255 -13.41 25.96 4.60
N THR A 256 -14.03 25.28 3.64
CA THR A 256 -15.43 25.47 3.26
C THR A 256 -16.20 24.18 3.50
N PHE A 257 -17.32 24.29 4.22
CA PHE A 257 -18.28 23.22 4.38
C PHE A 257 -19.56 23.53 3.61
N TYR A 258 -20.00 22.58 2.82
CA TYR A 258 -21.25 22.63 2.07
C TYR A 258 -22.19 21.58 2.66
N TRP A 259 -23.31 22.02 3.23
CA TRP A 259 -24.35 21.09 3.65
C TRP A 259 -25.23 20.66 2.48
N ALA A 260 -25.73 19.47 2.52
CA ALA A 260 -26.64 18.93 1.52
C ALA A 260 -27.95 19.75 1.39
N ASN A 261 -28.33 20.45 2.46
CA ASN A 261 -29.49 21.34 2.47
C ASN A 261 -29.28 22.65 1.68
N GLY A 262 -28.03 22.91 1.24
CA GLY A 262 -27.63 24.11 0.50
C GLY A 262 -27.03 25.23 1.33
N ASP A 263 -26.91 25.07 2.66
CA ASP A 263 -26.14 25.99 3.51
C ASP A 263 -24.65 25.91 3.18
N THR A 264 -23.88 26.96 3.43
CA THR A 264 -22.41 26.95 3.29
C THR A 264 -21.75 27.70 4.44
N TYR A 265 -20.61 27.18 4.89
CA TYR A 265 -19.74 27.88 5.80
C TYR A 265 -18.35 28.00 5.20
N VAL A 266 -17.79 29.20 5.23
CA VAL A 266 -16.42 29.51 4.79
C VAL A 266 -15.72 30.17 5.96
N GLY A 267 -14.66 29.58 6.48
CA GLY A 267 -13.97 30.13 7.63
C GLY A 267 -12.95 29.21 8.26
N TYR A 268 -12.57 29.52 9.48
CA TYR A 268 -11.61 28.73 10.25
C TYR A 268 -12.29 27.57 10.96
N TRP A 269 -11.51 26.51 11.14
CA TRP A 269 -11.88 25.24 11.78
C TRP A 269 -10.83 24.87 12.83
N GLN A 270 -11.26 24.25 13.90
CA GLN A 270 -10.41 23.65 14.91
C GLN A 270 -11.11 22.42 15.48
N ALA A 271 -10.42 21.29 15.51
CA ALA A 271 -10.95 20.02 16.04
C ALA A 271 -12.35 19.72 15.50
N ASP A 272 -12.50 19.66 14.17
CA ASP A 272 -13.74 19.42 13.43
C ASP A 272 -14.86 20.47 13.61
N SER A 273 -14.64 21.52 14.41
CA SER A 273 -15.63 22.55 14.74
C SER A 273 -15.29 23.88 14.06
N GLN A 274 -16.34 24.64 13.68
CA GLN A 274 -16.20 26.03 13.25
C GLN A 274 -15.57 26.86 14.38
N HIS A 275 -14.53 27.63 14.05
CA HIS A 275 -13.76 28.40 15.03
C HIS A 275 -13.24 29.71 14.41
N GLY A 276 -13.02 30.76 15.23
CA GLY A 276 -12.51 32.01 14.74
C GLY A 276 -13.43 32.70 13.72
N LYS A 277 -12.85 33.44 12.81
CA LYS A 277 -13.63 34.18 11.79
C LYS A 277 -14.21 33.23 10.73
N GLY A 278 -15.48 33.46 10.41
CA GLY A 278 -16.16 32.68 9.38
C GLY A 278 -17.47 33.32 8.91
N LYS A 279 -17.92 32.83 7.77
CA LYS A 279 -19.14 33.27 7.11
C LYS A 279 -20.06 32.07 6.85
N LEU A 280 -21.21 32.07 7.51
CA LEU A 280 -22.26 31.08 7.29
C LEU A 280 -23.35 31.71 6.40
N THR A 281 -23.59 31.08 5.26
CA THR A 281 -24.65 31.47 4.33
C THR A 281 -25.71 30.38 4.33
N LYS A 282 -26.92 30.74 4.70
CA LYS A 282 -28.06 29.84 4.63
C LYS A 282 -28.64 29.78 3.24
N LYS A 283 -29.16 28.64 2.82
CA LYS A 283 -29.87 28.48 1.55
C LYS A 283 -31.01 29.51 1.38
N ALA A 284 -31.66 29.88 2.48
CA ALA A 284 -32.73 30.87 2.49
C ALA A 284 -32.25 32.31 2.19
N GLY A 285 -30.94 32.55 2.22
CA GLY A 285 -30.31 33.82 1.88
C GLY A 285 -29.76 34.58 3.09
N ASP A 286 -29.99 34.12 4.32
CA ASP A 286 -29.39 34.73 5.52
C ASP A 286 -27.86 34.52 5.50
N VAL A 287 -27.12 35.56 5.85
CA VAL A 287 -25.66 35.56 5.90
C VAL A 287 -25.18 36.01 7.28
N PHE A 288 -24.45 35.17 7.96
CA PHE A 288 -23.82 35.44 9.26
C PHE A 288 -22.31 35.58 9.04
N ASP A 289 -21.78 36.78 9.27
CA ASP A 289 -20.35 37.07 9.12
C ASP A 289 -19.78 37.48 10.47
N GLY A 290 -18.97 36.65 11.10
CA GLY A 290 -18.51 36.93 12.45
C GLY A 290 -17.59 35.87 13.04
N ASN A 291 -17.53 35.83 14.36
CA ASN A 291 -16.70 34.89 15.10
C ASN A 291 -17.48 33.65 15.53
N PHE A 292 -16.83 32.52 15.49
CA PHE A 292 -17.34 31.22 15.88
C PHE A 292 -16.45 30.60 16.97
N LEU A 293 -17.07 29.91 17.89
CA LEU A 293 -16.38 29.10 18.91
C LEU A 293 -17.13 27.78 19.08
N ASN A 294 -16.40 26.65 18.85
CA ASN A 294 -16.95 25.30 18.96
C ASN A 294 -18.28 25.12 18.22
N GLY A 295 -18.33 25.58 16.97
CA GLY A 295 -19.50 25.45 16.09
C GLY A 295 -20.64 26.42 16.32
N LYS A 296 -20.52 27.37 17.26
CA LYS A 296 -21.51 28.38 17.56
C LYS A 296 -20.98 29.78 17.29
N ILE A 297 -21.87 30.70 16.90
CA ILE A 297 -21.53 32.12 16.82
C ILE A 297 -21.18 32.60 18.24
N ASP A 298 -20.00 33.21 18.40
CA ASP A 298 -19.52 33.72 19.69
C ASP A 298 -18.60 34.92 19.46
N GLY A 299 -18.97 36.09 19.95
CA GLY A 299 -18.33 37.34 19.71
C GLY A 299 -19.09 38.23 18.71
N GLU A 300 -18.38 39.13 18.07
CA GLU A 300 -19.00 40.07 17.11
C GLU A 300 -19.48 39.36 15.85
N VAL A 301 -20.67 39.77 15.38
CA VAL A 301 -21.28 39.25 14.16
C VAL A 301 -22.08 40.35 13.43
N ILE A 302 -22.06 40.28 12.11
CA ILE A 302 -22.94 41.01 11.22
C ILE A 302 -23.83 39.98 10.53
N ILE A 303 -25.15 40.20 10.60
CA ILE A 303 -26.11 39.32 9.93
C ILE A 303 -26.86 40.14 8.88
N HIS A 304 -26.94 39.61 7.67
CA HIS A 304 -27.81 40.09 6.61
C HIS A 304 -28.90 39.04 6.42
N PHE A 305 -30.12 39.40 6.72
CA PHE A 305 -31.28 38.53 6.54
C PHE A 305 -31.78 38.56 5.09
N ALA A 306 -32.36 37.48 4.64
CA ALA A 306 -32.88 37.36 3.28
C ALA A 306 -34.00 38.36 2.98
N ASN A 307 -34.73 38.82 4.01
CA ASN A 307 -35.80 39.83 3.90
C ASN A 307 -35.26 41.26 3.76
N GLY A 308 -33.94 41.46 3.80
CA GLY A 308 -33.28 42.77 3.73
C GLY A 308 -32.92 43.40 5.07
N ASP A 309 -33.34 42.84 6.18
CA ASP A 309 -32.98 43.31 7.51
C ASP A 309 -31.49 43.06 7.81
N ARG A 310 -30.94 43.80 8.74
CA ARG A 310 -29.55 43.66 9.18
C ARG A 310 -29.46 43.66 10.73
N PHE A 311 -28.54 42.86 11.25
CA PHE A 311 -28.15 42.84 12.63
C PHE A 311 -26.67 43.01 12.77
N LYS A 312 -26.21 43.86 13.66
CA LYS A 312 -24.82 43.96 14.07
C LYS A 312 -24.76 43.93 15.59
N GLY A 313 -24.06 43.00 16.18
CA GLY A 313 -23.96 42.90 17.61
C GLY A 313 -23.08 41.76 18.08
N ILE A 314 -23.24 41.44 19.36
CA ILE A 314 -22.44 40.41 20.04
C ILE A 314 -23.31 39.17 20.28
N TYR A 315 -22.74 38.02 20.08
CA TYR A 315 -23.30 36.72 20.47
C TYR A 315 -22.45 36.07 21.55
N LYS A 316 -23.02 35.28 22.39
CA LYS A 316 -22.35 34.42 23.35
C LYS A 316 -23.04 33.07 23.36
N ASN A 317 -22.26 32.01 23.10
CA ASN A 317 -22.77 30.62 22.97
C ASN A 317 -23.95 30.48 22.00
N GLY A 318 -23.97 31.22 20.88
CA GLY A 318 -25.05 31.18 19.88
C GLY A 318 -26.27 32.02 20.21
N LEU A 319 -26.28 32.80 21.29
CA LEU A 319 -27.38 33.69 21.69
C LEU A 319 -26.93 35.16 21.61
N ARG A 320 -27.81 36.06 21.15
CA ARG A 320 -27.57 37.51 21.19
C ARG A 320 -27.27 37.93 22.64
N ASN A 321 -26.16 38.68 22.83
CA ASN A 321 -25.71 39.07 24.14
C ASN A 321 -24.86 40.34 24.07
N GLY A 322 -25.19 41.38 24.82
CA GLY A 322 -24.52 42.67 24.78
C GLY A 322 -25.12 43.66 23.76
N ALA A 323 -24.36 44.66 23.40
CA ALA A 323 -24.82 45.74 22.54
C ALA A 323 -25.15 45.23 21.12
N ALA A 324 -26.22 45.78 20.55
CA ALA A 324 -26.67 45.43 19.22
C ALA A 324 -27.34 46.61 18.50
N ILE A 325 -27.26 46.55 17.18
CA ILE A 325 -27.94 47.41 16.25
C ILE A 325 -28.73 46.48 15.30
N GLU A 326 -30.02 46.75 15.18
CA GLU A 326 -30.90 46.13 14.18
C GLU A 326 -31.37 47.23 13.22
N GLU A 327 -31.40 46.92 11.93
CA GLU A 327 -31.90 47.79 10.89
C GLU A 327 -32.84 46.97 10.04
N ASP A 328 -34.07 47.44 9.90
CA ASP A 328 -35.04 46.79 9.02
C ASP A 328 -34.78 47.17 7.54
N LYS A 329 -35.43 46.47 6.62
CA LYS A 329 -35.33 46.72 5.18
C LYS A 329 -35.75 48.16 4.77
N ASP A 330 -36.57 48.85 5.59
CA ASP A 330 -37.06 50.19 5.36
C ASP A 330 -36.13 51.26 5.96
N GLY A 331 -35.04 50.83 6.64
CA GLY A 331 -34.01 51.69 7.24
C GLY A 331 -34.31 52.15 8.66
N ASN A 332 -35.39 51.66 9.32
CA ASN A 332 -35.62 51.94 10.74
C ASN A 332 -34.63 51.15 11.59
N ARG A 333 -34.25 51.73 12.74
CA ARG A 333 -33.13 51.24 13.52
C ARG A 333 -33.46 51.07 14.98
N PHE A 334 -33.13 49.90 15.55
CA PHE A 334 -33.08 49.65 16.97
C PHE A 334 -31.60 49.62 17.41
N GLU A 335 -31.29 50.40 18.43
CA GLU A 335 -30.00 50.41 19.12
C GLU A 335 -30.24 50.06 20.59
N GLY A 336 -29.68 48.93 21.05
CA GLY A 336 -29.94 48.47 22.42
C GLY A 336 -29.01 47.35 22.81
N SER A 337 -29.44 46.57 23.80
CA SER A 337 -28.70 45.43 24.29
C SER A 337 -29.56 44.18 24.44
N TYR A 338 -28.88 43.06 24.48
CA TYR A 338 -29.42 41.71 24.63
C TYR A 338 -28.78 40.99 25.82
N ALA A 339 -29.54 40.18 26.51
CA ALA A 339 -29.07 39.19 27.47
C ALA A 339 -29.72 37.84 27.16
N ASN A 340 -28.89 36.78 26.96
CA ASN A 340 -29.36 35.43 26.69
C ASN A 340 -30.44 35.31 25.59
N GLY A 341 -30.25 36.09 24.50
CA GLY A 341 -31.11 36.04 23.30
C GLY A 341 -32.32 36.98 23.32
N VAL A 342 -32.63 37.63 24.43
CA VAL A 342 -33.77 38.57 24.56
C VAL A 342 -33.27 39.99 24.77
N ARG A 343 -34.08 40.99 24.32
CA ARG A 343 -33.74 42.40 24.54
C ARG A 343 -33.72 42.67 26.04
N ASP A 344 -32.64 43.32 26.54
CA ASP A 344 -32.45 43.66 27.93
C ASP A 344 -31.56 44.91 28.06
N GLY A 345 -31.96 45.89 28.86
CA GLY A 345 -31.25 47.17 29.00
C GLY A 345 -31.91 48.33 28.25
N ARG A 346 -31.24 49.47 28.26
CA ARG A 346 -31.68 50.67 27.56
C ARG A 346 -31.69 50.46 26.06
N TYR A 347 -32.66 51.14 25.36
CA TYR A 347 -32.74 51.10 23.91
C TYR A 347 -33.13 52.48 23.34
N VAL A 348 -32.85 52.68 22.08
CA VAL A 348 -33.32 53.77 21.24
C VAL A 348 -33.79 53.19 19.92
N GLU A 349 -35.00 53.59 19.49
CA GLU A 349 -35.53 53.30 18.16
C GLU A 349 -35.50 54.59 17.32
N LYS A 350 -35.03 54.49 16.07
CA LYS A 350 -34.91 55.60 15.12
C LYS A 350 -35.63 55.23 13.82
N ASP A 351 -36.24 56.24 13.18
CA ASP A 351 -36.73 56.09 11.82
C ASP A 351 -35.59 56.04 10.79
N ARG A 352 -35.92 55.85 9.51
CA ARG A 352 -34.99 55.82 8.39
C ARG A 352 -34.18 57.14 8.23
N ASN A 353 -34.68 58.25 8.76
CA ASN A 353 -34.02 59.57 8.71
C ASN A 353 -33.14 59.80 9.96
N GLY A 354 -33.05 58.83 10.87
CA GLY A 354 -32.29 58.87 12.10
C GLY A 354 -32.99 59.62 13.23
N GLN A 355 -34.29 60.02 13.09
CA GLN A 355 -35.07 60.66 14.17
C GLN A 355 -35.49 59.63 15.22
N ILE A 356 -35.35 59.97 16.49
CA ILE A 356 -35.73 59.10 17.59
C ILE A 356 -37.29 58.99 17.66
N VAL A 357 -37.80 57.78 17.46
CA VAL A 357 -39.25 57.49 17.52
C VAL A 357 -39.65 56.86 18.84
N SER A 358 -38.72 56.17 19.54
CA SER A 358 -38.97 55.56 20.85
C SER A 358 -37.65 55.41 21.61
N ARG A 359 -37.72 55.46 22.94
CA ARG A 359 -36.61 55.10 23.83
C ARG A 359 -37.19 54.60 25.17
N GLY A 360 -36.39 53.85 25.90
CA GLY A 360 -36.79 53.28 27.18
C GLY A 360 -35.87 52.12 27.58
N ARG A 361 -36.45 51.17 28.29
CA ARG A 361 -35.74 50.00 28.78
C ARG A 361 -36.51 48.70 28.51
N TYR A 362 -35.78 47.64 28.23
CA TYR A 362 -36.26 46.26 28.25
C TYR A 362 -35.73 45.53 29.50
N GLU A 363 -36.56 44.72 30.12
CA GLU A 363 -36.19 43.77 31.18
C GLU A 363 -36.66 42.39 30.75
N SER A 364 -35.74 41.43 30.58
CA SER A 364 -36.03 40.05 30.16
C SER A 364 -37.00 39.97 28.95
N GLY A 365 -36.79 40.80 27.95
CA GLY A 365 -37.57 40.84 26.70
C GLY A 365 -38.88 41.67 26.78
N ARG A 366 -39.22 42.22 27.91
CA ARG A 366 -40.44 43.05 28.10
C ARG A 366 -40.10 44.54 28.10
N LYS A 367 -40.83 45.32 27.33
CA LYS A 367 -40.69 46.78 27.30
C LYS A 367 -41.26 47.37 28.60
N ILE A 368 -40.43 48.05 29.38
CA ILE A 368 -40.83 48.72 30.63
C ILE A 368 -41.28 50.16 30.30
N LYS A 369 -42.42 50.55 30.74
CA LYS A 369 -42.84 51.96 30.69
C LYS A 369 -42.07 52.72 31.75
N GLU A 370 -41.28 53.72 31.35
CA GLU A 370 -40.74 54.74 32.25
C GLU A 370 -41.79 55.72 32.66
#